data_87c4442f7c25128d2593a9c222861a60
#
_entry.id   87c4442f7c25128d2593a9c222861a60
#
_cell.length_a   1.000
_cell.length_b   1.000
_cell.length_c   1.000
_cell.angle_alpha   90.00
_cell.angle_beta   90.00
_cell.angle_gamma   90.00
#
_symmetry.space_group_name_H-M   'P 1'
#
loop_
_entity.id
_entity.type
_entity.pdbx_description
1 polymer ?
#
loop_
_entity_poly.entity_id
_entity_poly.type
_entity_poly.pdbx_seq_one_letter_code
_entity_poly.pdbx_strand_id
1 'polypeptide(L)'
;MEKIAGARDIADLLDLDRPLPETLRLVAKRREMDVRDVTVVMLDRPRLKEATRQVREAGARVRLIADGDVAAALLAASEESPVDLLWGIGGTPEGVISAAALKSTGGQLVGRLWPRNDEERSAALDAGYDLDKQLTVDDLITSDDCGFAATGVTDGDILEGVRYQKARGATTESLVMRSRSGTARRIRATHDRGKLSAVTGQLDF
;
A
#
# COMPACT_ATOMS: atom_id res chain seq x y z
N MET A 1 0.37 11.94 -4.47
CA MET A 1 -0.15 11.86 -3.09
C MET A 1 0.99 11.50 -2.16
N GLU A 2 1.24 12.32 -1.15
CA GLU A 2 1.99 11.97 0.05
C GLU A 2 1.12 11.08 0.93
N LYS A 3 1.67 10.06 1.57
CA LYS A 3 0.88 9.10 2.36
C LYS A 3 1.69 8.41 3.44
N ILE A 4 1.01 8.11 4.54
CA ILE A 4 1.47 7.24 5.61
C ILE A 4 0.40 6.19 5.86
N ALA A 5 0.78 4.94 6.05
CA ALA A 5 -0.17 3.86 6.34
C ALA A 5 0.40 2.89 7.37
N GLY A 6 -0.50 2.26 8.12
CA GLY A 6 -0.16 1.30 9.16
C GLY A 6 -1.35 0.48 9.62
N ALA A 7 -1.11 -0.39 10.58
CA ALA A 7 -2.13 -1.24 11.18
C ALA A 7 -3.08 -0.45 12.11
N ARG A 8 -4.17 -1.09 12.49
CA ARG A 8 -5.24 -0.50 13.30
C ARG A 8 -4.76 0.03 14.66
N ASP A 9 -3.82 -0.66 15.28
CA ASP A 9 -3.28 -0.34 16.62
C ASP A 9 -2.55 1.02 16.68
N ILE A 10 -2.10 1.52 15.52
CA ILE A 10 -1.37 2.79 15.38
C ILE A 10 -2.12 3.82 14.53
N ALA A 11 -3.39 3.57 14.21
CA ALA A 11 -4.20 4.40 13.32
C ALA A 11 -4.25 5.89 13.75
N ASP A 12 -4.40 6.14 15.05
CA ASP A 12 -4.43 7.48 15.67
C ASP A 12 -3.07 8.18 15.71
N LEU A 13 -2.00 7.46 15.38
CA LEU A 13 -0.64 7.99 15.31
C LEU A 13 -0.26 8.46 13.89
N LEU A 14 -1.07 8.15 12.89
CA LEU A 14 -0.78 8.49 11.50
C LEU A 14 -1.15 9.95 11.24
N ASP A 15 -0.13 10.79 11.04
CA ASP A 15 -0.27 12.22 10.83
C ASP A 15 0.88 12.73 9.97
N LEU A 16 0.56 13.32 8.81
CA LEU A 16 1.55 13.84 7.87
C LEU A 16 2.15 15.19 8.28
N ASP A 17 1.53 15.89 9.24
CA ASP A 17 2.07 17.15 9.77
C ASP A 17 3.04 16.91 10.92
N ARG A 18 3.02 15.71 11.50
CA ARG A 18 3.98 15.33 12.53
C ARG A 18 5.32 14.91 11.91
N PRO A 19 6.45 15.38 12.46
CA PRO A 19 7.76 14.94 12.03
C PRO A 19 7.88 13.41 12.08
N LEU A 20 8.33 12.81 10.98
CA LEU A 20 8.43 11.34 10.85
C LEU A 20 9.22 10.67 12.00
N PRO A 21 10.36 11.22 12.50
CA PRO A 21 11.05 10.67 13.67
C PRO A 21 10.20 10.63 14.95
N GLU A 22 9.27 11.55 15.11
CA GLU A 22 8.35 11.56 16.25
C GLU A 22 7.31 10.47 16.12
N THR A 23 6.72 10.31 14.95
CA THR A 23 5.79 9.21 14.64
C THR A 23 6.44 7.86 14.93
N LEU A 24 7.70 7.64 14.51
CA LEU A 24 8.44 6.40 14.78
C LEU A 24 8.58 6.10 16.28
N ARG A 25 8.89 7.13 17.10
CA ARG A 25 8.98 6.96 18.56
C ARG A 25 7.61 6.62 19.17
N LEU A 26 6.53 7.22 18.68
CA LEU A 26 5.17 6.93 19.13
C LEU A 26 4.74 5.51 18.76
N VAL A 27 5.05 5.04 17.55
CA VAL A 27 4.81 3.66 17.12
C VAL A 27 5.59 2.67 17.98
N ALA A 28 6.89 2.90 18.18
CA ALA A 28 7.72 2.07 19.04
C ALA A 28 7.16 1.99 20.46
N LYS A 29 6.77 3.13 21.05
CA LYS A 29 6.14 3.19 22.36
C LYS A 29 4.80 2.44 22.42
N ARG A 30 3.95 2.60 21.41
CA ARG A 30 2.64 1.92 21.31
C ARG A 30 2.79 0.40 21.28
N ARG A 31 3.82 -0.10 20.58
CA ARG A 31 4.11 -1.52 20.40
C ARG A 31 5.09 -2.09 21.43
N GLU A 32 5.47 -1.29 22.43
CA GLU A 32 6.41 -1.67 23.50
C GLU A 32 7.74 -2.23 22.94
N MET A 33 8.26 -1.63 21.87
CA MET A 33 9.48 -2.02 21.16
C MET A 33 10.49 -0.87 21.09
N ASP A 34 11.73 -1.17 20.75
CA ASP A 34 12.74 -0.14 20.48
C ASP A 34 12.52 0.48 19.10
N VAL A 35 12.83 1.77 18.93
CA VAL A 35 12.73 2.45 17.62
C VAL A 35 13.56 1.73 16.55
N ARG A 36 14.68 1.10 16.94
CA ARG A 36 15.53 0.31 16.03
C ARG A 36 14.84 -0.92 15.45
N ASP A 37 13.73 -1.35 16.04
CA ASP A 37 12.96 -2.49 15.58
C ASP A 37 11.77 -2.08 14.69
N VAL A 38 11.42 -0.78 14.68
CA VAL A 38 10.42 -0.23 13.76
C VAL A 38 10.95 -0.27 12.33
N THR A 39 10.18 -0.84 11.42
CA THR A 39 10.51 -0.94 9.99
C THR A 39 9.55 -0.10 9.15
N VAL A 40 10.09 0.85 8.41
CA VAL A 40 9.36 1.68 7.45
C VAL A 40 9.64 1.21 6.04
N VAL A 41 8.60 0.84 5.30
CA VAL A 41 8.72 0.57 3.86
C VAL A 41 8.53 1.87 3.08
N MET A 42 9.40 2.11 2.10
CA MET A 42 9.43 3.32 1.28
C MET A 42 9.80 2.98 -0.16
N LEU A 43 9.26 3.72 -1.13
CA LEU A 43 9.72 3.62 -2.51
C LEU A 43 11.16 4.17 -2.64
N ASP A 44 12.03 3.48 -3.38
CA ASP A 44 13.35 3.99 -3.73
C ASP A 44 13.21 5.06 -4.84
N ARG A 45 13.05 6.30 -4.42
CA ARG A 45 12.90 7.45 -5.32
C ARG A 45 13.73 8.64 -4.82
N PRO A 46 14.35 9.42 -5.73
CA PRO A 46 15.16 10.58 -5.34
C PRO A 46 14.45 11.57 -4.40
N ARG A 47 13.15 11.78 -4.60
CA ARG A 47 12.32 12.67 -3.78
C ARG A 47 12.13 12.21 -2.34
N LEU A 48 12.42 10.93 -2.03
CA LEU A 48 12.27 10.35 -0.70
C LEU A 48 13.60 10.22 0.07
N LYS A 49 14.72 10.66 -0.51
CA LYS A 49 16.05 10.54 0.12
C LYS A 49 16.10 11.21 1.49
N GLU A 50 15.51 12.39 1.62
CA GLU A 50 15.49 13.12 2.89
C GLU A 50 14.69 12.38 3.95
N ALA A 51 13.48 11.92 3.64
CA ALA A 51 12.69 11.12 4.57
C ALA A 51 13.39 9.80 4.94
N THR A 52 14.03 9.14 3.97
CA THR A 52 14.84 7.95 4.20
C THR A 52 15.98 8.22 5.19
N ARG A 53 16.64 9.39 5.07
CA ARG A 53 17.68 9.83 5.99
C ARG A 53 17.12 10.04 7.41
N GLN A 54 15.98 10.73 7.52
CA GLN A 54 15.32 10.99 8.81
C GLN A 54 14.92 9.70 9.54
N VAL A 55 14.40 8.70 8.82
CA VAL A 55 14.08 7.38 9.41
C VAL A 55 15.32 6.71 9.97
N ARG A 56 16.43 6.70 9.20
CA ARG A 56 17.69 6.10 9.63
C ARG A 56 18.33 6.84 10.81
N GLU A 57 18.29 8.16 10.82
CA GLU A 57 18.81 8.99 11.91
C GLU A 57 17.99 8.83 13.20
N ALA A 58 16.67 8.55 13.07
CA ALA A 58 15.85 8.18 14.20
C ALA A 58 16.19 6.80 14.79
N GLY A 59 17.01 6.02 14.07
CA GLY A 59 17.42 4.66 14.45
C GLY A 59 16.54 3.56 13.88
N ALA A 60 15.46 3.87 13.18
CA ALA A 60 14.53 2.89 12.61
C ALA A 60 15.07 2.23 11.33
N ARG A 61 14.51 1.09 10.96
CA ARG A 61 14.84 0.35 9.75
C ARG A 61 14.10 0.91 8.56
N VAL A 62 14.78 0.98 7.41
CA VAL A 62 14.18 1.35 6.13
C VAL A 62 14.23 0.14 5.20
N ARG A 63 13.08 -0.24 4.70
CA ARG A 63 12.93 -1.19 3.60
C ARG A 63 12.62 -0.43 2.32
N LEU A 64 13.59 -0.32 1.42
CA LEU A 64 13.40 0.31 0.11
C LEU A 64 12.85 -0.71 -0.88
N ILE A 65 11.80 -0.30 -1.60
CA ILE A 65 11.18 -1.08 -2.69
C ILE A 65 11.23 -0.30 -4.00
N ALA A 66 11.46 -1.00 -5.10
CA ALA A 66 11.48 -0.37 -6.42
C ALA A 66 10.08 0.07 -6.85
N ASP A 67 9.05 -0.70 -6.50
CA ASP A 67 7.64 -0.50 -6.89
C ASP A 67 6.68 -1.21 -5.94
N GLY A 68 5.36 -1.01 -6.11
CA GLY A 68 4.34 -1.80 -5.40
C GLY A 68 3.91 -1.21 -4.06
N ASP A 69 3.69 0.09 -3.99
CA ASP A 69 3.27 0.78 -2.76
C ASP A 69 1.88 0.35 -2.26
N VAL A 70 1.01 -0.20 -3.12
CA VAL A 70 -0.26 -0.82 -2.70
C VAL A 70 0.00 -2.08 -1.85
N ALA A 71 0.89 -2.97 -2.33
CA ALA A 71 1.29 -4.14 -1.56
C ALA A 71 2.01 -3.74 -0.26
N ALA A 72 2.85 -2.71 -0.32
CA ALA A 72 3.53 -2.17 0.85
C ALA A 72 2.56 -1.60 1.90
N ALA A 73 1.45 -0.97 1.48
CA ALA A 73 0.41 -0.51 2.39
C ALA A 73 -0.29 -1.69 3.10
N LEU A 74 -0.58 -2.77 2.37
CA LEU A 74 -1.13 -4.00 2.96
C LEU A 74 -0.16 -4.65 3.94
N LEU A 75 1.14 -4.68 3.63
CA LEU A 75 2.17 -5.17 4.57
C LEU A 75 2.18 -4.34 5.85
N ALA A 76 2.21 -3.01 5.74
CA ALA A 76 2.23 -2.12 6.90
C ALA A 76 0.96 -2.23 7.77
N ALA A 77 -0.16 -2.66 7.18
CA ALA A 77 -1.42 -2.85 7.88
C ALA A 77 -1.62 -4.26 8.47
N SER A 78 -0.70 -5.19 8.20
CA SER A 78 -0.76 -6.56 8.72
C SER A 78 0.05 -6.69 10.00
N GLU A 79 -0.59 -7.19 11.06
CA GLU A 79 0.08 -7.44 12.36
C GLU A 79 1.16 -8.54 12.28
N GLU A 80 1.05 -9.44 11.29
CA GLU A 80 2.03 -10.53 11.09
C GLU A 80 3.22 -10.10 10.22
N SER A 81 3.21 -8.87 9.71
CA SER A 81 4.24 -8.34 8.81
C SER A 81 5.46 -7.84 9.59
N PRO A 82 6.68 -7.99 9.03
CA PRO A 82 7.87 -7.35 9.57
C PRO A 82 7.94 -5.84 9.25
N VAL A 83 6.89 -5.26 8.67
CA VAL A 83 6.80 -3.84 8.29
C VAL A 83 5.75 -3.18 9.18
N ASP A 84 6.12 -2.06 9.81
CA ASP A 84 5.27 -1.32 10.73
C ASP A 84 4.55 -0.16 10.07
N LEU A 85 5.20 0.50 9.13
CA LEU A 85 4.69 1.68 8.45
C LEU A 85 5.03 1.66 6.96
N LEU A 86 4.11 2.15 6.13
CA LEU A 86 4.43 2.71 4.82
C LEU A 86 4.54 4.23 4.97
N TRP A 87 5.59 4.83 4.42
CA TRP A 87 5.67 6.28 4.23
C TRP A 87 6.21 6.61 2.84
N GLY A 88 5.58 7.54 2.14
CA GLY A 88 6.09 7.95 0.84
C GLY A 88 5.19 8.86 0.02
N ILE A 89 5.72 9.25 -1.14
CA ILE A 89 5.02 10.03 -2.16
C ILE A 89 4.91 9.17 -3.42
N GLY A 90 3.68 8.86 -3.81
CA GLY A 90 3.35 8.05 -4.99
C GLY A 90 2.15 8.59 -5.74
N GLY A 91 1.59 7.80 -6.65
CA GLY A 91 0.39 8.16 -7.39
C GLY A 91 -0.84 8.26 -6.49
N THR A 92 -1.75 9.18 -6.84
CA THR A 92 -3.05 9.30 -6.16
C THR A 92 -3.94 8.09 -6.41
N PRO A 93 -4.02 7.51 -7.63
CA PRO A 93 -4.77 6.28 -7.87
C PRO A 93 -4.35 5.12 -6.99
N GLU A 94 -3.03 4.91 -6.81
CA GLU A 94 -2.49 3.88 -5.93
C GLU A 94 -2.86 4.14 -4.45
N GLY A 95 -2.95 5.40 -4.05
CA GLY A 95 -3.44 5.78 -2.71
C GLY A 95 -4.89 5.37 -2.48
N VAL A 96 -5.78 5.60 -3.47
CA VAL A 96 -7.19 5.20 -3.41
C VAL A 96 -7.33 3.67 -3.40
N ILE A 97 -6.57 2.96 -4.24
CA ILE A 97 -6.56 1.48 -4.25
C ILE A 97 -6.08 0.94 -2.90
N SER A 98 -5.02 1.54 -2.33
CA SER A 98 -4.53 1.19 -0.99
C SER A 98 -5.59 1.42 0.07
N ALA A 99 -6.31 2.55 0.03
CA ALA A 99 -7.38 2.85 0.97
C ALA A 99 -8.52 1.81 0.90
N ALA A 100 -8.92 1.36 -0.31
CA ALA A 100 -9.92 0.31 -0.47
C ALA A 100 -9.46 -1.03 0.14
N ALA A 101 -8.20 -1.39 -0.04
CA ALA A 101 -7.62 -2.57 0.57
C ALA A 101 -7.58 -2.46 2.11
N LEU A 102 -7.10 -1.32 2.64
CA LEU A 102 -6.99 -1.06 4.07
C LEU A 102 -8.34 -0.99 4.77
N LYS A 103 -9.36 -0.43 4.12
CA LYS A 103 -10.75 -0.45 4.63
C LYS A 103 -11.25 -1.88 4.85
N SER A 104 -10.76 -2.83 4.07
CA SER A 104 -11.14 -4.25 4.20
C SER A 104 -10.39 -4.98 5.32
N THR A 105 -9.21 -4.51 5.72
CA THR A 105 -8.38 -5.12 6.78
C THR A 105 -8.48 -4.40 8.13
N GLY A 106 -9.08 -3.21 8.16
CA GLY A 106 -9.11 -2.34 9.33
C GLY A 106 -7.84 -1.53 9.54
N GLY A 107 -6.86 -1.62 8.63
CA GLY A 107 -5.70 -0.73 8.59
C GLY A 107 -6.09 0.70 8.23
N GLN A 108 -5.16 1.63 8.40
CA GLN A 108 -5.38 3.04 8.13
C GLN A 108 -4.33 3.62 7.18
N LEU A 109 -4.78 4.61 6.43
CA LEU A 109 -3.95 5.45 5.58
C LEU A 109 -4.37 6.90 5.77
N VAL A 110 -3.38 7.76 5.90
CA VAL A 110 -3.55 9.20 5.79
C VAL A 110 -2.79 9.67 4.57
N GLY A 111 -3.47 10.36 3.67
CA GLY A 111 -2.92 10.88 2.42
C GLY A 111 -3.13 12.37 2.28
N ARG A 112 -2.25 13.05 1.53
CA ARG A 112 -2.39 14.45 1.16
C ARG A 112 -2.04 14.61 -0.31
N LEU A 113 -2.77 15.46 -1.05
CA LEU A 113 -2.46 15.74 -2.45
C LEU A 113 -1.06 16.33 -2.58
N TRP A 114 -0.29 15.81 -3.51
CA TRP A 114 1.08 16.23 -3.77
C TRP A 114 1.24 16.57 -5.25
N PRO A 115 1.05 17.83 -5.65
CA PRO A 115 1.33 18.28 -7.02
C PRO A 115 2.83 18.18 -7.31
N ARG A 116 3.18 17.69 -8.50
CA ARG A 116 4.58 17.50 -8.91
C ARG A 116 5.22 18.78 -9.44
N ASN A 117 4.39 19.72 -9.87
CA ASN A 117 4.79 21.00 -10.46
C ASN A 117 3.70 22.05 -10.25
N ASP A 118 4.01 23.29 -10.66
CA ASP A 118 3.09 24.42 -10.49
C ASP A 118 1.82 24.31 -11.33
N GLU A 119 1.88 23.65 -12.49
CA GLU A 119 0.70 23.41 -13.35
C GLU A 119 -0.30 22.51 -12.65
N GLU A 120 0.16 21.38 -12.10
CA GLU A 120 -0.68 20.46 -11.32
C GLU A 120 -1.22 21.15 -10.06
N ARG A 121 -0.40 22.00 -9.42
CA ARG A 121 -0.81 22.76 -8.25
C ARG A 121 -1.94 23.75 -8.59
N SER A 122 -1.78 24.54 -9.64
CA SER A 122 -2.80 25.49 -10.10
C SER A 122 -4.08 24.76 -10.49
N ALA A 123 -3.98 23.69 -11.29
CA ALA A 123 -5.12 22.90 -11.70
C ALA A 123 -5.91 22.30 -10.53
N ALA A 124 -5.21 21.83 -9.50
CA ALA A 124 -5.84 21.30 -8.29
C ALA A 124 -6.57 22.41 -7.50
N LEU A 125 -5.96 23.58 -7.33
CA LEU A 125 -6.57 24.73 -6.66
C LEU A 125 -7.76 25.27 -7.44
N ASP A 126 -7.67 25.40 -8.76
CA ASP A 126 -8.76 25.82 -9.64
C ASP A 126 -9.93 24.85 -9.62
N ALA A 127 -9.67 23.56 -9.42
CA ALA A 127 -10.68 22.53 -9.21
C ALA A 127 -11.27 22.52 -7.78
N GLY A 128 -10.82 23.41 -6.90
CA GLY A 128 -11.33 23.55 -5.54
C GLY A 128 -10.78 22.54 -4.53
N TYR A 129 -9.67 21.84 -4.87
CA TYR A 129 -9.04 20.94 -3.91
C TYR A 129 -8.23 21.70 -2.86
N ASP A 130 -8.40 21.27 -1.60
CA ASP A 130 -7.55 21.69 -0.49
C ASP A 130 -6.28 20.80 -0.48
N LEU A 131 -5.13 21.43 -0.74
CA LEU A 131 -3.84 20.71 -0.81
C LEU A 131 -3.23 20.44 0.57
N ASP A 132 -3.72 21.12 1.61
CA ASP A 132 -3.24 20.91 2.98
C ASP A 132 -4.09 19.89 3.73
N LYS A 133 -5.27 19.56 3.19
CA LYS A 133 -6.16 18.56 3.82
C LYS A 133 -5.53 17.19 3.85
N GLN A 134 -5.45 16.61 5.05
CA GLN A 134 -5.18 15.19 5.23
C GLN A 134 -6.46 14.39 4.96
N LEU A 135 -6.35 13.37 4.10
CA LEU A 135 -7.43 12.50 3.66
C LEU A 135 -7.26 11.13 4.31
N THR A 136 -8.27 10.68 5.02
CA THR A 136 -8.31 9.36 5.65
C THR A 136 -8.80 8.28 4.67
N VAL A 137 -8.79 7.01 5.09
CA VAL A 137 -9.41 5.91 4.34
C VAL A 137 -10.87 6.21 4.04
N ASP A 138 -11.61 6.81 4.98
CA ASP A 138 -13.04 7.11 4.81
C ASP A 138 -13.30 8.31 3.90
N ASP A 139 -12.39 9.28 3.84
CA ASP A 139 -12.44 10.36 2.84
C ASP A 139 -12.20 9.84 1.42
N LEU A 140 -11.29 8.86 1.25
CA LEU A 140 -10.93 8.28 -0.04
C LEU A 140 -11.95 7.24 -0.52
N ILE A 141 -12.53 6.48 0.39
CA ILE A 141 -13.53 5.42 0.14
C ILE A 141 -14.76 5.68 1.01
N THR A 142 -15.70 6.41 0.48
CA THR A 142 -16.90 6.84 1.20
C THR A 142 -17.92 5.71 1.44
N SER A 143 -17.85 4.62 0.67
CA SER A 143 -18.74 3.46 0.85
C SER A 143 -18.19 2.52 1.93
N ASP A 144 -19.07 2.04 2.81
CA ASP A 144 -18.74 0.99 3.77
C ASP A 144 -18.68 -0.40 3.14
N ASP A 145 -19.12 -0.54 1.91
CA ASP A 145 -19.09 -1.78 1.14
C ASP A 145 -18.26 -1.61 -0.12
N CYS A 146 -16.97 -1.80 0.01
CA CYS A 146 -16.04 -1.85 -1.10
C CYS A 146 -15.33 -3.20 -1.19
N GLY A 147 -14.90 -3.56 -2.38
CA GLY A 147 -14.10 -4.75 -2.65
C GLY A 147 -12.72 -4.37 -3.15
N PHE A 148 -11.75 -5.21 -2.80
CA PHE A 148 -10.40 -5.16 -3.35
C PHE A 148 -10.06 -6.54 -3.91
N ALA A 149 -9.49 -6.57 -5.11
CA ALA A 149 -8.96 -7.79 -5.70
C ALA A 149 -7.61 -7.51 -6.36
N ALA A 150 -6.65 -8.41 -6.11
CA ALA A 150 -5.33 -8.36 -6.72
C ALA A 150 -4.88 -9.77 -7.09
N THR A 151 -4.14 -9.90 -8.19
CA THR A 151 -3.54 -11.16 -8.63
C THR A 151 -2.04 -10.95 -8.79
N GLY A 152 -1.23 -11.86 -8.26
CA GLY A 152 0.23 -11.83 -8.41
C GLY A 152 0.64 -12.08 -9.87
N VAL A 153 1.40 -11.17 -10.45
CA VAL A 153 2.03 -11.34 -11.77
C VAL A 153 3.47 -11.83 -11.61
N THR A 154 4.21 -11.18 -10.74
CA THR A 154 5.54 -11.58 -10.28
C THR A 154 5.49 -11.90 -8.79
N ASP A 155 6.51 -12.63 -8.29
CA ASP A 155 6.59 -12.89 -6.85
C ASP A 155 6.71 -11.59 -6.06
N GLY A 156 5.90 -11.48 -5.03
CA GLY A 156 5.91 -10.37 -4.09
C GLY A 156 5.66 -10.85 -2.66
N ASP A 157 5.73 -9.92 -1.72
CA ASP A 157 5.54 -10.24 -0.30
C ASP A 157 4.09 -10.65 0.04
N ILE A 158 3.11 -10.22 -0.76
CA ILE A 158 1.68 -10.48 -0.51
C ILE A 158 1.19 -11.68 -1.31
N LEU A 159 1.60 -11.82 -2.58
CA LEU A 159 1.09 -12.83 -3.51
C LEU A 159 2.24 -13.48 -4.27
N GLU A 160 2.10 -14.77 -4.53
CA GLU A 160 2.96 -15.48 -5.48
C GLU A 160 2.67 -15.00 -6.91
N GLY A 161 3.71 -14.93 -7.73
CA GLY A 161 3.60 -14.64 -9.16
C GLY A 161 3.02 -15.81 -9.94
N VAL A 162 2.78 -15.57 -11.24
CA VAL A 162 2.32 -16.60 -12.17
C VAL A 162 3.37 -17.71 -12.30
N ARG A 163 2.95 -18.95 -12.15
CA ARG A 163 3.79 -20.14 -12.34
C ARG A 163 3.35 -20.88 -13.59
N TYR A 164 4.16 -20.84 -14.62
CA TYR A 164 3.92 -21.58 -15.85
C TYR A 164 4.32 -23.06 -15.69
N GLN A 165 3.42 -23.96 -16.09
CA GLN A 165 3.62 -25.40 -16.05
C GLN A 165 3.68 -25.93 -17.49
N LYS A 166 4.89 -26.22 -17.98
CA LYS A 166 5.22 -26.59 -19.37
C LYS A 166 4.05 -27.05 -20.27
N ALA A 167 3.39 -28.15 -19.98
CA ALA A 167 2.31 -28.70 -20.82
C ALA A 167 0.89 -28.43 -20.26
N ARG A 168 0.77 -27.93 -19.04
CA ARG A 168 -0.51 -27.92 -18.31
C ARG A 168 -1.16 -26.56 -18.13
N GLY A 169 -0.48 -25.46 -18.48
CA GLY A 169 -1.01 -24.10 -18.32
C GLY A 169 -0.28 -23.29 -17.24
N ALA A 170 -1.01 -22.61 -16.36
CA ALA A 170 -0.44 -21.75 -15.34
C ALA A 170 -1.19 -21.87 -14.01
N THR A 171 -0.51 -21.50 -12.92
CA THR A 171 -1.15 -21.22 -11.63
C THR A 171 -1.00 -19.75 -11.27
N THR A 172 -2.02 -19.19 -10.66
CA THR A 172 -2.04 -17.82 -10.15
C THR A 172 -2.49 -17.81 -8.70
N GLU A 173 -2.03 -16.80 -7.95
CA GLU A 173 -2.53 -16.50 -6.62
C GLU A 173 -3.21 -15.14 -6.62
N SER A 174 -4.40 -15.06 -6.01
CA SER A 174 -5.18 -13.84 -5.90
C SER A 174 -5.61 -13.59 -4.46
N LEU A 175 -5.68 -12.32 -4.08
CA LEU A 175 -6.27 -11.85 -2.82
C LEU A 175 -7.56 -11.11 -3.16
N VAL A 176 -8.67 -11.50 -2.52
CA VAL A 176 -9.96 -10.85 -2.67
C VAL A 176 -10.50 -10.49 -1.30
N MET A 177 -10.80 -9.22 -1.09
CA MET A 177 -11.27 -8.71 0.19
C MET A 177 -12.55 -7.90 0.04
N ARG A 178 -13.37 -7.85 1.10
CA ARG A 178 -14.57 -7.03 1.16
C ARG A 178 -14.66 -6.31 2.50
N SER A 179 -14.77 -4.99 2.48
CA SER A 179 -14.78 -4.16 3.69
C SER A 179 -15.97 -4.46 4.61
N ARG A 180 -17.18 -4.56 4.07
CA ARG A 180 -18.41 -4.77 4.84
C ARG A 180 -18.39 -6.03 5.72
N SER A 181 -17.73 -7.08 5.25
CA SER A 181 -17.68 -8.36 5.97
C SER A 181 -16.32 -8.61 6.65
N GLY A 182 -15.33 -7.77 6.40
CA GLY A 182 -13.94 -8.00 6.86
C GLY A 182 -13.35 -9.31 6.32
N THR A 183 -13.91 -9.84 5.21
CA THR A 183 -13.51 -11.14 4.68
C THR A 183 -12.36 -10.97 3.70
N ALA A 184 -11.25 -11.67 3.95
CA ALA A 184 -10.15 -11.83 3.02
C ALA A 184 -10.10 -13.29 2.51
N ARG A 185 -9.93 -13.45 1.20
CA ARG A 185 -9.79 -14.77 0.56
C ARG A 185 -8.52 -14.79 -0.24
N ARG A 186 -7.71 -15.82 0.00
CA ARG A 186 -6.58 -16.15 -0.85
C ARG A 186 -7.03 -17.26 -1.78
N ILE A 187 -6.94 -17.05 -3.10
CA ILE A 187 -7.43 -17.95 -4.14
C ILE A 187 -6.25 -18.39 -4.96
N ARG A 188 -5.95 -19.68 -4.95
CA ARG A 188 -5.00 -20.31 -5.87
C ARG A 188 -5.77 -20.96 -6.99
N ALA A 189 -5.56 -20.48 -8.21
CA ALA A 189 -6.22 -20.98 -9.40
C ALA A 189 -5.24 -21.74 -10.29
N THR A 190 -5.73 -22.82 -10.92
CA THR A 190 -5.00 -23.54 -11.95
C THR A 190 -5.73 -23.35 -13.28
N HIS A 191 -5.01 -22.88 -14.27
CA HIS A 191 -5.54 -22.55 -15.59
C HIS A 191 -5.09 -23.59 -16.61
N ASP A 192 -6.02 -24.19 -17.32
CA ASP A 192 -5.74 -25.06 -18.45
C ASP A 192 -5.37 -24.22 -19.69
N ARG A 193 -4.21 -24.46 -20.27
CA ARG A 193 -3.69 -23.68 -21.41
C ARG A 193 -4.61 -23.75 -22.64
N GLY A 194 -5.11 -24.92 -22.96
CA GLY A 194 -5.95 -25.10 -24.15
C GLY A 194 -7.27 -24.35 -24.03
N LYS A 195 -7.90 -24.38 -22.85
CA LYS A 195 -9.15 -23.67 -22.58
C LYS A 195 -8.95 -22.16 -22.53
N LEU A 196 -7.86 -21.68 -21.91
CA LEU A 196 -7.52 -20.26 -21.90
C LEU A 196 -7.30 -19.71 -23.31
N SER A 197 -6.51 -20.39 -24.15
CA SER A 197 -6.26 -19.98 -25.53
C SER A 197 -7.54 -19.92 -26.34
N ALA A 198 -8.50 -20.83 -26.12
CA ALA A 198 -9.79 -20.83 -26.79
C ALA A 198 -10.66 -19.60 -26.41
N VAL A 199 -10.52 -19.09 -25.18
CA VAL A 199 -11.31 -17.92 -24.70
C VAL A 199 -10.64 -16.58 -25.10
N THR A 200 -9.32 -16.52 -25.07
CA THR A 200 -8.56 -15.27 -25.28
C THR A 200 -8.11 -15.04 -26.71
N GLY A 201 -8.32 -16.00 -27.61
CA GLY A 201 -8.06 -15.89 -29.04
C GLY A 201 -6.59 -15.89 -29.47
N GLN A 202 -5.64 -15.76 -28.55
CA GLN A 202 -4.19 -15.97 -28.75
C GLN A 202 -3.43 -15.76 -27.45
N LEU A 203 -2.91 -16.81 -26.86
CA LEU A 203 -1.79 -16.71 -25.92
C LEU A 203 -0.69 -17.64 -26.49
N ASP A 204 0.15 -17.09 -27.37
CA ASP A 204 1.44 -17.71 -27.68
C ASP A 204 2.39 -17.44 -26.51
N PHE A 205 2.64 -18.50 -25.72
CA PHE A 205 3.63 -18.53 -24.64
C PHE A 205 4.83 -19.35 -25.05
#